data_d158fe19fad16a4a70eb71871ba1a179
#
_entry.id   d158fe19fad16a4a70eb71871ba1a179
#
_cell.length_a   1.000
_cell.length_b   1.000
_cell.length_c   1.000
_cell.angle_alpha   90.00
_cell.angle_beta   90.00
_cell.angle_gamma   90.00
#
_symmetry.space_group_name_H-M   'P 1'
#
loop_
_entity.id
_entity.type
_entity.pdbx_description
1 polymer ?
#
loop_
_entity_poly.entity_id
_entity_poly.type
_entity_poly.pdbx_seq_one_letter_code
_entity_poly.pdbx_strand_id
1 'polypeptide(L)'
;MDLKLLEKLTQTFGPSGYEDEIRAVIREEISDFADEIYVDPLGSLVAHRKGPEGAKKLILAAHMDEIGVMVTHVEEKGYLRFTSIGGVWSFNRIGGRVRFADGTQGVVYVERREDNSSMPKLEHLYIDVGASSPEECPINVGDPAHFIGPMIEQKDRLISKAMDDRISCYILVELLRQLEDLAYDLYVV
;
A
#
# COMPACT_ATOMS: atom_id res chain seq x y z
N MET A 1 -16.90 0.77 14.48
CA MET A 1 -15.81 0.64 13.47
C MET A 1 -16.43 0.19 12.16
N ASP A 2 -16.20 0.93 11.10
CA ASP A 2 -16.62 0.54 9.74
C ASP A 2 -15.59 -0.41 9.12
N LEU A 3 -15.86 -1.72 9.22
CA LEU A 3 -14.94 -2.75 8.72
C LEU A 3 -14.83 -2.74 7.19
N LYS A 4 -15.88 -2.28 6.48
CA LYS A 4 -15.83 -2.19 5.01
C LYS A 4 -14.88 -1.09 4.55
N LEU A 5 -14.88 0.05 5.24
CA LEU A 5 -13.93 1.12 4.98
C LEU A 5 -12.51 0.65 5.28
N LEU A 6 -12.27 0.01 6.44
CA LEU A 6 -10.94 -0.49 6.78
C LEU A 6 -10.45 -1.53 5.76
N GLU A 7 -11.31 -2.45 5.33
CA GLU A 7 -10.97 -3.39 4.27
C GLU A 7 -10.65 -2.68 2.95
N LYS A 8 -11.50 -1.72 2.52
CA LYS A 8 -11.27 -0.89 1.33
C LYS A 8 -9.89 -0.23 1.39
N LEU A 9 -9.55 0.41 2.52
CA LEU A 9 -8.26 1.06 2.70
C LEU A 9 -7.10 0.05 2.68
N THR A 10 -7.18 -1.05 3.42
CA THR A 10 -6.07 -2.01 3.52
C THR A 10 -5.86 -2.85 2.25
N GLN A 11 -6.88 -3.03 1.40
CA GLN A 11 -6.79 -3.82 0.18
C GLN A 11 -6.48 -3.01 -1.08
N THR A 12 -6.69 -1.68 -1.06
CA THR A 12 -6.38 -0.81 -2.20
C THR A 12 -4.88 -0.78 -2.49
N PHE A 13 -4.52 -0.86 -3.77
CA PHE A 13 -3.14 -0.79 -4.26
C PHE A 13 -2.49 0.57 -3.89
N GLY A 14 -1.23 0.54 -3.46
CA GLY A 14 -0.48 1.76 -3.13
C GLY A 14 0.90 1.49 -2.54
N PRO A 15 1.81 0.80 -3.23
CA PRO A 15 3.22 0.78 -2.83
C PRO A 15 3.81 2.19 -2.82
N SER A 16 4.85 2.43 -1.99
CA SER A 16 5.53 3.74 -1.91
C SER A 16 5.94 4.25 -3.29
N GLY A 17 5.53 5.48 -3.63
CA GLY A 17 5.72 6.11 -4.94
C GLY A 17 4.61 5.81 -5.96
N TYR A 18 3.63 4.95 -5.62
CA TYR A 18 2.53 4.54 -6.47
C TYR A 18 1.18 4.60 -5.73
N GLU A 19 0.96 5.67 -4.96
CA GLU A 19 -0.18 5.82 -4.04
C GLU A 19 -1.44 6.39 -4.69
N ASP A 20 -1.49 6.54 -6.02
CA ASP A 20 -2.61 7.23 -6.69
C ASP A 20 -3.97 6.59 -6.41
N GLU A 21 -4.06 5.25 -6.41
CA GLU A 21 -5.32 4.56 -6.14
C GLU A 21 -5.79 4.78 -4.70
N ILE A 22 -4.91 4.57 -3.72
CA ILE A 22 -5.28 4.76 -2.31
C ILE A 22 -5.55 6.22 -1.98
N ARG A 23 -4.79 7.15 -2.58
CA ARG A 23 -5.05 8.59 -2.45
C ARG A 23 -6.43 8.97 -2.95
N ALA A 24 -6.84 8.41 -4.11
CA ALA A 24 -8.17 8.62 -4.66
C ALA A 24 -9.27 8.10 -3.73
N VAL A 25 -9.08 6.90 -3.18
CA VAL A 25 -10.02 6.30 -2.21
C VAL A 25 -10.15 7.16 -0.96
N ILE A 26 -9.04 7.57 -0.34
CA ILE A 26 -9.08 8.41 0.87
C ILE A 26 -9.75 9.75 0.55
N ARG A 27 -9.40 10.37 -0.59
CA ARG A 27 -9.99 11.64 -1.02
C ARG A 27 -11.50 11.56 -1.17
N GLU A 28 -12.01 10.48 -1.77
CA GLU A 28 -13.45 10.23 -1.90
C GLU A 28 -14.13 10.16 -0.52
N GLU A 29 -13.54 9.41 0.42
CA GLU A 29 -14.11 9.18 1.75
C GLU A 29 -14.14 10.42 2.65
N ILE A 30 -13.31 11.44 2.36
CA ILE A 30 -13.22 12.68 3.14
C ILE A 30 -13.78 13.91 2.42
N SER A 31 -14.28 13.76 1.18
CA SER A 31 -14.67 14.90 0.31
C SER A 31 -15.69 15.85 0.93
N ASP A 32 -16.65 15.31 1.69
CA ASP A 32 -17.74 16.07 2.32
C ASP A 32 -17.37 16.60 3.71
N PHE A 33 -16.18 16.30 4.23
CA PHE A 33 -15.78 16.54 5.61
C PHE A 33 -14.59 17.49 5.76
N ALA A 34 -14.12 18.10 4.68
CA ALA A 34 -13.03 19.07 4.69
C ALA A 34 -13.39 20.31 3.86
N ASP A 35 -12.92 21.48 4.29
CA ASP A 35 -13.13 22.74 3.56
C ASP A 35 -12.25 22.84 2.31
N GLU A 36 -11.06 22.24 2.36
CA GLU A 36 -10.13 22.16 1.24
C GLU A 36 -9.45 20.79 1.21
N ILE A 37 -9.28 20.23 0.01
CA ILE A 37 -8.52 18.99 -0.20
C ILE A 37 -7.58 19.19 -1.39
N TYR A 38 -6.30 19.03 -1.17
CA TYR A 38 -5.27 19.16 -2.21
C TYR A 38 -4.17 18.13 -2.05
N VAL A 39 -3.35 17.97 -3.08
CA VAL A 39 -2.14 17.17 -3.06
C VAL A 39 -0.96 18.13 -3.10
N ASP A 40 -0.03 17.97 -2.19
CA ASP A 40 1.17 18.80 -2.12
C ASP A 40 2.21 18.36 -3.18
N PRO A 41 3.30 19.11 -3.38
CA PRO A 41 4.35 18.76 -4.35
C PRO A 41 5.08 17.44 -4.06
N LEU A 42 5.00 16.91 -2.84
CA LEU A 42 5.58 15.62 -2.45
C LEU A 42 4.62 14.45 -2.66
N GLY A 43 3.35 14.74 -3.01
CA GLY A 43 2.33 13.73 -3.22
C GLY A 43 1.45 13.46 -2.00
N SER A 44 1.64 14.17 -0.89
CA SER A 44 0.81 14.03 0.30
C SER A 44 -0.60 14.55 0.04
N LEU A 45 -1.61 13.80 0.44
CA LEU A 45 -3.00 14.26 0.46
C LEU A 45 -3.23 15.08 1.70
N VAL A 46 -3.63 16.34 1.53
CA VAL A 46 -3.91 17.26 2.63
C VAL A 46 -5.39 17.60 2.65
N ALA A 47 -6.05 17.32 3.77
CA ALA A 47 -7.40 17.77 4.07
C ALA A 47 -7.35 18.86 5.16
N HIS A 48 -7.90 20.02 4.86
CA HIS A 48 -7.93 21.15 5.77
C HIS A 48 -9.36 21.44 6.23
N ARG A 49 -9.57 21.50 7.53
CA ARG A 49 -10.76 22.03 8.16
C ARG A 49 -10.44 23.31 8.92
N LYS A 50 -11.13 24.40 8.53
CA LYS A 50 -10.90 25.74 9.06
C LYS A 50 -11.44 25.84 10.50
N GLY A 51 -10.55 26.23 11.40
CA GLY A 51 -10.91 26.59 12.76
C GLY A 51 -11.41 28.01 12.88
N PRO A 52 -11.77 28.48 14.10
CA PRO A 52 -12.10 29.87 14.38
C PRO A 52 -10.94 30.79 13.99
N GLU A 53 -11.27 32.05 13.73
CA GLU A 53 -10.27 33.08 13.45
C GLU A 53 -9.23 33.19 14.58
N GLY A 54 -7.95 33.12 14.23
CA GLY A 54 -6.83 33.12 15.19
C GLY A 54 -6.58 31.78 15.89
N ALA A 55 -7.28 30.71 15.50
CA ALA A 55 -7.04 29.37 16.04
C ALA A 55 -5.61 28.90 15.76
N LYS A 56 -5.07 28.11 16.70
CA LYS A 56 -3.78 27.44 16.48
C LYS A 56 -3.93 26.33 15.45
N LYS A 57 -2.88 26.13 14.65
CA LYS A 57 -2.81 25.02 13.70
C LYS A 57 -2.49 23.72 14.39
N LEU A 58 -3.23 22.66 14.01
CA LEU A 58 -2.99 21.29 14.42
C LEU A 58 -2.80 20.44 13.17
N ILE A 59 -1.73 19.64 13.14
CA ILE A 59 -1.48 18.68 12.06
C ILE A 59 -1.58 17.28 12.63
N LEU A 60 -2.40 16.44 11.99
CA LEU A 60 -2.46 15.00 12.23
C LEU A 60 -2.00 14.30 10.96
N ALA A 61 -1.06 13.37 11.09
CA ALA A 61 -0.44 12.73 9.95
C ALA A 61 -0.46 11.19 10.07
N ALA A 62 -0.65 10.53 8.92
CA ALA A 62 -0.51 9.09 8.77
C ALA A 62 0.04 8.79 7.37
N HIS A 63 0.78 7.69 7.18
CA HIS A 63 1.19 7.33 5.84
C HIS A 63 0.22 6.35 5.18
N MET A 64 -0.06 6.56 3.88
CA MET A 64 -0.99 5.75 3.12
C MET A 64 -0.33 4.69 2.24
N ASP A 65 0.99 4.72 2.10
CA ASP A 65 1.70 3.73 1.31
C ASP A 65 1.81 2.38 2.02
N GLU A 66 2.18 1.39 1.26
CA GLU A 66 2.46 0.03 1.74
C GLU A 66 3.77 -0.49 1.17
N ILE A 67 4.34 -1.50 1.80
CA ILE A 67 5.49 -2.22 1.25
C ILE A 67 5.11 -2.99 0.00
N GLY A 68 6.06 -3.09 -0.92
CA GLY A 68 5.87 -3.81 -2.18
C GLY A 68 7.19 -4.28 -2.78
N VAL A 69 7.12 -4.57 -4.05
CA VAL A 69 8.28 -4.92 -4.88
C VAL A 69 8.22 -4.17 -6.21
N MET A 70 9.38 -3.98 -6.82
CA MET A 70 9.51 -3.41 -8.16
C MET A 70 10.29 -4.37 -9.04
N VAL A 71 9.80 -4.64 -10.25
CA VAL A 71 10.47 -5.51 -11.21
C VAL A 71 11.76 -4.86 -11.70
N THR A 72 12.85 -5.61 -11.65
CA THR A 72 14.19 -5.16 -12.11
C THR A 72 14.65 -5.85 -13.39
N HIS A 73 14.11 -7.03 -13.69
CA HIS A 73 14.47 -7.80 -14.87
C HIS A 73 13.41 -8.86 -15.19
N VAL A 74 13.19 -9.12 -16.48
CA VAL A 74 12.38 -10.26 -16.96
C VAL A 74 13.34 -11.28 -17.55
N GLU A 75 13.36 -12.49 -16.99
CA GLU A 75 14.24 -13.57 -17.43
C GLU A 75 13.76 -14.22 -18.74
N GLU A 76 14.64 -14.91 -19.44
CA GLU A 76 14.32 -15.64 -20.69
C GLU A 76 13.15 -16.62 -20.55
N LYS A 77 12.92 -17.13 -19.36
CA LYS A 77 11.81 -18.04 -19.02
C LYS A 77 10.55 -17.32 -18.53
N GLY A 78 10.49 -15.99 -18.63
CA GLY A 78 9.34 -15.19 -18.21
C GLY A 78 9.25 -14.92 -16.71
N TYR A 79 10.21 -15.37 -15.89
CA TYR A 79 10.27 -15.05 -14.46
C TYR A 79 10.73 -13.62 -14.22
N LEU A 80 10.19 -12.99 -13.17
CA LEU A 80 10.49 -11.60 -12.83
C LEU A 80 11.45 -11.53 -11.66
N ARG A 81 12.60 -10.88 -11.84
CA ARG A 81 13.46 -10.44 -10.74
C ARG A 81 12.96 -9.10 -10.22
N PHE A 82 13.12 -8.88 -8.94
CA PHE A 82 12.57 -7.69 -8.29
C PHE A 82 13.46 -7.18 -7.17
N THR A 83 13.24 -5.94 -6.80
CA THR A 83 13.78 -5.32 -5.59
C THR A 83 12.65 -4.95 -4.64
N SER A 84 12.99 -4.67 -3.37
CA SER A 84 12.00 -4.26 -2.37
C SER A 84 11.60 -2.80 -2.54
N ILE A 85 10.33 -2.51 -2.30
CA ILE A 85 9.82 -1.18 -1.94
C ILE A 85 9.52 -1.25 -0.44
N GLY A 86 10.24 -0.45 0.36
CA GLY A 86 10.15 -0.53 1.83
C GLY A 86 10.79 -1.77 2.45
N GLY A 87 10.39 -2.10 3.67
CA GLY A 87 10.97 -3.17 4.47
C GLY A 87 10.43 -4.56 4.14
N VAL A 88 11.01 -5.21 3.12
CA VAL A 88 10.61 -6.56 2.69
C VAL A 88 11.64 -7.61 3.12
N TRP A 89 11.19 -8.61 3.88
CA TRP A 89 12.01 -9.73 4.32
C TRP A 89 11.78 -10.95 3.44
N SER A 90 12.83 -11.52 2.87
CA SER A 90 12.76 -12.64 1.92
C SER A 90 12.05 -13.87 2.49
N PHE A 91 12.34 -14.23 3.76
CA PHE A 91 11.89 -15.48 4.37
C PHE A 91 10.38 -15.59 4.54
N ASN A 92 9.65 -14.47 4.68
CA ASN A 92 8.19 -14.48 4.86
C ASN A 92 7.42 -14.21 3.56
N ARG A 93 8.10 -14.24 2.40
CA ARG A 93 7.49 -13.95 1.09
C ARG A 93 7.42 -15.15 0.18
N ILE A 94 8.20 -16.20 0.44
CA ILE A 94 8.21 -17.44 -0.36
C ILE A 94 6.83 -18.10 -0.30
N GLY A 95 6.23 -18.37 -1.46
CA GLY A 95 4.87 -18.88 -1.61
C GLY A 95 3.78 -17.80 -1.47
N GLY A 96 4.18 -16.56 -1.13
CA GLY A 96 3.26 -15.41 -1.12
C GLY A 96 2.86 -14.99 -2.53
N ARG A 97 1.72 -14.32 -2.64
CA ARG A 97 1.22 -13.79 -3.91
C ARG A 97 1.37 -12.28 -3.94
N VAL A 98 1.58 -11.75 -5.14
CA VAL A 98 1.63 -10.32 -5.43
C VAL A 98 0.59 -9.97 -6.48
N ARG A 99 0.17 -8.70 -6.51
CA ARG A 99 -0.69 -8.13 -7.55
C ARG A 99 -0.03 -6.86 -8.06
N PHE A 100 0.07 -6.76 -9.37
CA PHE A 100 0.51 -5.59 -10.11
C PHE A 100 -0.63 -4.59 -10.29
N ALA A 101 -0.31 -3.36 -10.70
CA ALA A 101 -1.29 -2.30 -10.89
C ALA A 101 -2.34 -2.62 -11.99
N ASP A 102 -1.97 -3.38 -13.02
CA ASP A 102 -2.87 -3.84 -14.09
C ASP A 102 -3.80 -4.99 -13.65
N GLY A 103 -3.65 -5.50 -12.42
CA GLY A 103 -4.40 -6.62 -11.87
C GLY A 103 -3.73 -7.98 -12.06
N THR A 104 -2.65 -8.09 -12.82
CA THR A 104 -1.87 -9.33 -12.97
C THR A 104 -1.40 -9.82 -11.61
N GLN A 105 -1.54 -11.11 -11.37
CA GLN A 105 -1.07 -11.74 -10.14
C GLN A 105 0.11 -12.65 -10.40
N GLY A 106 1.02 -12.71 -9.44
CA GLY A 106 2.16 -13.61 -9.46
C GLY A 106 2.42 -14.28 -8.12
N VAL A 107 3.20 -15.34 -8.16
CA VAL A 107 3.64 -16.09 -6.96
C VAL A 107 5.13 -15.87 -6.75
N VAL A 108 5.50 -15.49 -5.54
CA VAL A 108 6.92 -15.37 -5.15
C VAL A 108 7.48 -16.76 -4.87
N TYR A 109 8.56 -17.10 -5.53
CA TYR A 109 9.24 -18.37 -5.33
C TYR A 109 10.75 -18.17 -5.14
N VAL A 110 11.45 -19.25 -4.77
CA VAL A 110 12.90 -19.25 -4.55
C VAL A 110 13.57 -20.14 -5.59
N GLU A 111 14.65 -19.64 -6.19
CA GLU A 111 15.48 -20.44 -7.08
C GLU A 111 16.16 -21.61 -6.37
N ARG A 112 16.49 -22.67 -7.13
CA ARG A 112 17.24 -23.79 -6.59
C ARG A 112 18.66 -23.34 -6.27
N ARG A 113 19.08 -23.51 -5.01
CA ARG A 113 20.42 -23.19 -4.54
C ARG A 113 21.21 -24.47 -4.25
N GLU A 114 22.52 -24.40 -4.40
CA GLU A 114 23.43 -25.53 -4.04
C GLU A 114 23.44 -25.68 -2.51
N ASP A 115 23.49 -24.56 -1.77
CA ASP A 115 23.43 -24.56 -0.31
C ASP A 115 22.08 -24.01 0.16
N ASN A 116 21.30 -24.85 0.81
CA ASN A 116 20.02 -24.52 1.44
C ASN A 116 20.11 -24.39 2.96
N SER A 117 21.32 -24.39 3.54
CA SER A 117 21.52 -24.27 4.99
C SER A 117 21.26 -22.84 5.50
N SER A 118 21.36 -21.84 4.64
CA SER A 118 21.14 -20.44 4.93
C SER A 118 19.79 -19.93 4.41
N MET A 119 19.21 -18.92 5.06
CA MET A 119 18.03 -18.23 4.57
C MET A 119 18.29 -17.63 3.18
N PRO A 120 17.34 -17.75 2.24
CA PRO A 120 17.47 -17.11 0.94
C PRO A 120 17.46 -15.59 1.10
N LYS A 121 18.32 -14.90 0.35
CA LYS A 121 18.27 -13.46 0.20
C LYS A 121 17.19 -13.07 -0.82
N LEU A 122 16.86 -11.78 -0.90
CA LEU A 122 15.86 -11.27 -1.86
C LEU A 122 16.28 -11.57 -3.32
N GLU A 123 17.56 -11.49 -3.63
CA GLU A 123 18.16 -11.80 -4.94
C GLU A 123 17.94 -13.25 -5.42
N HIS A 124 17.64 -14.16 -4.50
CA HIS A 124 17.33 -15.56 -4.83
C HIS A 124 15.85 -15.79 -5.10
N LEU A 125 15.02 -14.76 -4.95
CA LEU A 125 13.59 -14.85 -5.19
C LEU A 125 13.25 -14.38 -6.61
N TYR A 126 12.17 -14.91 -7.14
CA TYR A 126 11.56 -14.48 -8.38
C TYR A 126 10.04 -14.51 -8.25
N ILE A 127 9.35 -13.79 -9.15
CA ILE A 127 7.90 -13.84 -9.26
C ILE A 127 7.56 -14.59 -10.55
N ASP A 128 6.68 -15.57 -10.44
CA ASP A 128 6.09 -16.29 -11.57
C ASP A 128 4.69 -15.73 -11.84
N VAL A 129 4.49 -15.17 -13.03
CA VAL A 129 3.22 -14.64 -13.54
C VAL A 129 2.59 -15.54 -14.61
N GLY A 130 3.16 -16.73 -14.84
CA GLY A 130 2.69 -17.70 -15.82
C GLY A 130 3.20 -17.47 -17.25
N ALA A 131 4.11 -16.51 -17.46
CA ALA A 131 4.76 -16.30 -18.75
C ALA A 131 5.87 -17.32 -19.01
N SER A 132 6.10 -17.69 -20.26
CA SER A 132 7.14 -18.64 -20.69
C SER A 132 8.31 -17.96 -21.40
N SER A 133 8.17 -16.68 -21.73
CA SER A 133 9.20 -15.83 -22.35
C SER A 133 8.97 -14.36 -21.98
N PRO A 134 9.97 -13.48 -22.23
CA PRO A 134 9.79 -12.04 -22.00
C PRO A 134 8.68 -11.43 -22.88
N GLU A 135 8.49 -11.94 -24.10
CA GLU A 135 7.48 -11.43 -25.05
C GLU A 135 6.04 -11.76 -24.61
N GLU A 136 5.87 -12.86 -23.87
CA GLU A 136 4.57 -13.28 -23.31
C GLU A 136 4.30 -12.61 -21.96
N CYS A 137 5.31 -12.03 -21.33
CA CYS A 137 5.19 -11.42 -20.01
C CYS A 137 4.41 -10.09 -20.10
N PRO A 138 3.28 -9.96 -19.39
CA PRO A 138 2.51 -8.70 -19.41
C PRO A 138 3.16 -7.61 -18.56
N ILE A 139 4.18 -7.94 -17.76
CA ILE A 139 4.81 -7.05 -16.78
C ILE A 139 6.16 -6.56 -17.29
N ASN A 140 6.45 -5.29 -17.07
CA ASN A 140 7.67 -4.62 -17.49
C ASN A 140 8.62 -4.35 -16.31
N VAL A 141 9.88 -4.12 -16.66
CA VAL A 141 10.85 -3.57 -15.69
C VAL A 141 10.39 -2.19 -15.23
N GLY A 142 10.37 -1.99 -13.91
CA GLY A 142 9.85 -0.78 -13.27
C GLY A 142 8.41 -0.89 -12.77
N ASP A 143 7.67 -1.94 -13.15
CA ASP A 143 6.31 -2.13 -12.66
C ASP A 143 6.32 -2.53 -11.16
N PRO A 144 5.52 -1.84 -10.32
CA PRO A 144 5.38 -2.16 -8.93
C PRO A 144 4.31 -3.22 -8.69
N ALA A 145 4.49 -4.00 -7.61
CA ALA A 145 3.46 -4.90 -7.12
C ALA A 145 3.36 -4.83 -5.60
N HIS A 146 2.17 -5.03 -5.07
CA HIS A 146 1.94 -5.19 -3.65
C HIS A 146 1.68 -6.67 -3.28
N PHE A 147 1.86 -7.02 -2.01
CA PHE A 147 1.56 -8.37 -1.52
C PHE A 147 0.06 -8.56 -1.32
N ILE A 148 -0.47 -9.72 -1.69
CA ILE A 148 -1.85 -10.08 -1.45
C ILE A 148 -1.99 -10.61 -0.02
N GLY A 149 -2.91 -10.03 0.75
CA GLY A 149 -3.21 -10.43 2.13
C GLY A 149 -4.60 -9.93 2.51
N PRO A 150 -5.67 -10.71 2.23
CA PRO A 150 -7.05 -10.29 2.49
C PRO A 150 -7.26 -10.00 3.97
N MET A 151 -8.20 -9.10 4.26
CA MET A 151 -8.59 -8.85 5.64
C MET A 151 -9.38 -10.03 6.20
N ILE A 152 -9.01 -10.45 7.40
CA ILE A 152 -9.64 -11.54 8.13
C ILE A 152 -10.09 -11.01 9.49
N GLU A 153 -11.37 -11.15 9.78
CA GLU A 153 -11.92 -10.93 11.11
C GLU A 153 -11.90 -12.25 11.89
N GLN A 154 -11.25 -12.25 13.03
CA GLN A 154 -11.13 -13.43 13.88
C GLN A 154 -11.30 -13.06 15.36
N LYS A 155 -12.48 -13.32 15.91
CA LYS A 155 -12.88 -12.95 17.28
C LYS A 155 -12.70 -11.45 17.54
N ASP A 156 -11.73 -11.11 18.38
CA ASP A 156 -11.39 -9.75 18.82
C ASP A 156 -10.20 -9.14 18.03
N ARG A 157 -9.81 -9.76 16.91
CA ARG A 157 -8.66 -9.35 16.11
C ARG A 157 -9.02 -9.20 14.64
N LEU A 158 -8.35 -8.22 14.02
CA LEU A 158 -8.33 -8.04 12.57
C LEU A 158 -6.92 -8.33 12.06
N ILE A 159 -6.84 -9.10 10.99
CA ILE A 159 -5.58 -9.45 10.32
C ILE A 159 -5.69 -8.95 8.89
N SER A 160 -4.76 -8.12 8.44
CA SER A 160 -4.71 -7.66 7.06
C SER A 160 -3.28 -7.26 6.68
N LYS A 161 -3.01 -7.19 5.38
CA LYS A 161 -1.86 -6.45 4.89
C LYS A 161 -2.03 -4.96 5.17
N ALA A 162 -0.96 -4.19 5.05
CA ALA A 162 -0.96 -2.72 5.10
C ALA A 162 -1.65 -2.10 6.33
N MET A 163 -1.80 -2.83 7.44
CA MET A 163 -2.32 -2.23 8.68
C MET A 163 -1.43 -1.10 9.18
N ASP A 164 -0.16 -1.20 8.99
CA ASP A 164 0.82 -0.13 9.10
C ASP A 164 0.95 0.57 7.74
N ASP A 165 0.39 1.78 7.54
CA ASP A 165 -0.30 2.59 8.55
C ASP A 165 -1.74 2.94 8.10
N ARG A 166 -2.38 2.07 7.30
CA ARG A 166 -3.76 2.27 6.83
C ARG A 166 -4.79 2.31 7.97
N ILE A 167 -4.42 1.78 9.16
CA ILE A 167 -5.26 1.92 10.36
C ILE A 167 -5.29 3.37 10.84
N SER A 168 -4.17 4.09 10.80
CA SER A 168 -4.17 5.51 11.14
C SER A 168 -4.88 6.33 10.06
N CYS A 169 -4.73 5.99 8.78
CA CYS A 169 -5.55 6.59 7.73
C CYS A 169 -7.05 6.41 8.00
N TYR A 170 -7.47 5.20 8.38
CA TYR A 170 -8.85 4.92 8.80
C TYR A 170 -9.28 5.81 9.98
N ILE A 171 -8.44 5.92 11.02
CA ILE A 171 -8.74 6.75 12.19
C ILE A 171 -8.90 8.22 11.78
N LEU A 172 -8.04 8.73 10.89
CA LEU A 172 -8.12 10.12 10.43
C LEU A 172 -9.37 10.39 9.58
N VAL A 173 -9.79 9.44 8.73
CA VAL A 173 -11.05 9.52 7.98
C VAL A 173 -12.24 9.55 8.93
N GLU A 174 -12.29 8.62 9.89
CA GLU A 174 -13.39 8.57 10.88
C GLU A 174 -13.39 9.81 11.80
N LEU A 175 -12.22 10.32 12.13
CA LEU A 175 -12.11 11.57 12.89
C LEU A 175 -12.75 12.74 12.12
N LEU A 176 -12.40 12.93 10.85
CA LEU A 176 -12.97 14.00 10.02
C LEU A 176 -14.50 13.90 9.90
N ARG A 177 -15.03 12.66 9.79
CA ARG A 177 -16.47 12.41 9.71
C ARG A 177 -17.24 12.76 10.98
N GLN A 178 -16.59 12.64 12.14
CA GLN A 178 -17.22 12.81 13.46
C GLN A 178 -16.98 14.19 14.07
N LEU A 179 -16.08 14.99 13.49
CA LEU A 179 -15.78 16.31 14.00
C LEU A 179 -16.90 17.32 13.66
N GLU A 180 -17.58 17.83 14.69
CA GLU A 180 -18.59 18.88 14.56
C GLU A 180 -17.97 20.26 14.80
N ASP A 181 -17.40 20.50 15.97
CA ASP A 181 -16.80 21.76 16.37
C ASP A 181 -15.29 21.68 16.47
N LEU A 182 -14.58 22.65 15.92
CA LEU A 182 -13.15 22.74 15.93
C LEU A 182 -12.64 23.90 16.77
N ALA A 183 -11.74 23.61 17.71
CA ALA A 183 -10.98 24.63 18.44
C ALA A 183 -9.66 24.99 17.75
N TYR A 184 -9.28 24.25 16.72
CA TYR A 184 -8.03 24.37 15.99
C TYR A 184 -8.28 24.50 14.49
N ASP A 185 -7.32 25.10 13.79
CA ASP A 185 -7.20 25.06 12.34
C ASP A 185 -6.54 23.73 11.97
N LEU A 186 -7.34 22.75 11.53
CA LEU A 186 -6.91 21.33 11.45
C LEU A 186 -6.45 20.96 10.04
N TYR A 187 -5.25 20.41 9.97
CA TYR A 187 -4.68 19.77 8.78
C TYR A 187 -4.54 18.27 9.03
N VAL A 188 -5.12 17.45 8.17
CA VAL A 188 -4.95 16.00 8.14
C VAL A 188 -4.13 15.67 6.91
N VAL A 189 -3.01 14.97 7.08
CA VAL A 189 -2.01 14.72 6.04
C VAL A 189 -1.68 13.24 5.94
#